data_a7b9016da3a306f3f21337b7cf4e96e3
#
_entry.id   a7b9016da3a306f3f21337b7cf4e96e3
#
_cell.length_a   1.000
_cell.length_b   1.000
_cell.length_c   1.000
_cell.angle_alpha   90.00
_cell.angle_beta   90.00
_cell.angle_gamma   90.00
#
_symmetry.space_group_name_H-M   'P 1'
#
loop_
_entity.id
_entity.type
_entity.pdbx_description
1 polymer ?
#
loop_
_entity_poly.entity_id
_entity_poly.type
_entity_poly.pdbx_seq_one_letter_code
_entity_poly.pdbx_strand_id
1 'polypeptide(L)'
;TKVRSIFSDQLKIAASIILIASLGVLAGLRFYTTTINCLPGQQKTAQLPDGSIVQLNAQSSIKFNPYWWKINREVNLDGEGYFKVQKGRKFTVISNQGSTAVLGTSFNIYARDNDYEVTCLTGKVNVVAKQTKDQIIITPNQMVKLNAEGNLDTNLHVDAKLATQWTNGKFIFTQVPLHKVLSEIGRQYNVSIKNIENLNELYTGSFSKEPDVETVLDLISATFNISYTKSDLDVYTIQENK
;
A
#
# COMPACT_ATOMS: atom_id res chain seq x y z
N THR A 1 39.11 20.48 -57.64
CA THR A 1 38.16 21.16 -56.71
C THR A 1 37.22 20.12 -56.11
N LYS A 2 37.45 19.74 -54.81
CA LYS A 2 36.54 18.87 -54.04
C LYS A 2 35.27 19.65 -53.74
N VAL A 3 34.17 19.38 -54.42
CA VAL A 3 32.84 19.85 -54.05
C VAL A 3 32.50 19.14 -52.75
N ARG A 4 32.65 19.83 -51.61
CA ARG A 4 32.13 19.37 -50.33
C ARG A 4 30.61 19.40 -50.46
N SER A 5 29.99 18.24 -50.40
CA SER A 5 28.52 18.11 -50.45
C SER A 5 27.93 18.76 -49.19
N ILE A 6 27.38 19.96 -49.36
CA ILE A 6 26.64 20.69 -48.33
C ILE A 6 25.48 19.84 -47.77
N PHE A 7 24.92 18.95 -48.61
CA PHE A 7 23.89 17.96 -48.24
C PHE A 7 24.33 16.99 -47.13
N SER A 8 25.63 16.59 -47.09
CA SER A 8 26.11 15.64 -46.07
C SER A 8 26.19 16.27 -44.69
N ASP A 9 26.48 17.56 -44.58
CA ASP A 9 26.59 18.22 -43.30
C ASP A 9 25.21 18.62 -42.73
N GLN A 10 24.27 19.00 -43.58
CA GLN A 10 22.87 19.20 -43.18
C GLN A 10 22.21 17.89 -42.67
N LEU A 11 22.50 16.75 -43.31
CA LEU A 11 22.04 15.43 -42.87
C LEU A 11 22.61 15.05 -41.49
N LYS A 12 23.86 15.35 -41.19
CA LYS A 12 24.49 15.11 -39.90
C LYS A 12 23.86 15.97 -38.81
N ILE A 13 23.58 17.24 -39.11
CA ILE A 13 22.92 18.17 -38.16
C ILE A 13 21.50 17.68 -37.87
N ALA A 14 20.72 17.33 -38.90
CA ALA A 14 19.38 16.78 -38.75
C ALA A 14 19.38 15.49 -37.91
N ALA A 15 20.31 14.55 -38.19
CA ALA A 15 20.47 13.32 -37.43
C ALA A 15 20.81 13.59 -35.97
N SER A 16 21.67 14.57 -35.68
CA SER A 16 22.03 14.96 -34.32
C SER A 16 20.82 15.53 -33.54
N ILE A 17 20.03 16.36 -34.20
CA ILE A 17 18.82 16.95 -33.60
C ILE A 17 17.80 15.83 -33.28
N ILE A 18 17.56 14.90 -34.22
CA ILE A 18 16.67 13.75 -34.02
C ILE A 18 17.17 12.87 -32.87
N LEU A 19 18.47 12.62 -32.80
CA LEU A 19 19.06 11.83 -31.72
C LEU A 19 18.85 12.49 -30.34
N ILE A 20 19.17 13.78 -30.27
CA ILE A 20 18.98 14.53 -29.00
C ILE A 20 17.50 14.57 -28.61
N ALA A 21 16.60 14.84 -29.53
CA ALA A 21 15.16 14.84 -29.29
C ALA A 21 14.67 13.47 -28.85
N SER A 22 15.11 12.37 -29.51
CA SER A 22 14.73 11.01 -29.13
C SER A 22 15.24 10.63 -27.73
N LEU A 23 16.47 11.00 -27.39
CA LEU A 23 17.01 10.80 -26.04
C LEU A 23 16.22 11.60 -24.98
N GLY A 24 15.83 12.83 -25.31
CA GLY A 24 14.97 13.65 -24.44
C GLY A 24 13.61 13.01 -24.20
N VAL A 25 12.96 12.49 -25.24
CA VAL A 25 11.68 11.77 -25.14
C VAL A 25 11.85 10.48 -24.32
N LEU A 26 12.88 9.69 -24.59
CA LEU A 26 13.16 8.45 -23.82
C LEU A 26 13.40 8.75 -22.34
N ALA A 27 14.15 9.81 -22.03
CA ALA A 27 14.37 10.25 -20.67
C ALA A 27 13.04 10.68 -20.01
N GLY A 28 12.20 11.45 -20.72
CA GLY A 28 10.88 11.85 -20.24
C GLY A 28 10.00 10.64 -19.91
N LEU A 29 9.92 9.66 -20.79
CA LEU A 29 9.17 8.41 -20.59
C LEU A 29 9.73 7.57 -19.43
N ARG A 30 11.06 7.57 -19.24
CA ARG A 30 11.74 6.84 -18.16
C ARG A 30 11.38 7.38 -16.78
N PHE A 31 11.21 8.70 -16.63
CA PHE A 31 10.94 9.37 -15.37
C PHE A 31 9.46 9.71 -15.16
N TYR A 32 8.60 9.50 -16.15
CA TYR A 32 7.17 9.71 -16.01
C TYR A 32 6.57 8.75 -14.99
N THR A 33 5.69 9.24 -14.14
CA THR A 33 4.99 8.41 -13.15
C THR A 33 3.51 8.77 -13.09
N THR A 34 2.69 7.75 -12.88
CA THR A 34 1.26 7.88 -12.59
C THR A 34 1.03 7.55 -11.13
N THR A 35 0.26 8.38 -10.43
CA THR A 35 -0.17 8.14 -9.05
C THR A 35 -1.67 7.90 -9.03
N ILE A 36 -2.09 6.85 -8.32
CA ILE A 36 -3.50 6.56 -8.05
C ILE A 36 -3.69 6.68 -6.55
N ASN A 37 -4.50 7.66 -6.13
CA ASN A 37 -4.84 7.91 -4.74
C ASN A 37 -6.22 7.34 -4.41
N CYS A 38 -6.35 6.75 -3.23
CA CYS A 38 -7.58 6.37 -2.59
C CYS A 38 -7.78 7.27 -1.36
N LEU A 39 -8.85 8.05 -1.35
CA LEU A 39 -9.13 9.00 -0.28
C LEU A 39 -9.63 8.28 0.98
N PRO A 40 -9.59 8.92 2.16
CA PRO A 40 -10.28 8.42 3.33
C PRO A 40 -11.75 8.12 3.05
N GLY A 41 -12.33 7.13 3.69
CA GLY A 41 -13.70 6.71 3.48
C GLY A 41 -13.95 5.92 2.19
N GLN A 42 -12.96 5.73 1.34
CA GLN A 42 -13.11 5.09 0.03
C GLN A 42 -12.25 3.84 -0.08
N GLN A 43 -12.64 2.97 -1.01
CA GLN A 43 -11.82 1.89 -1.55
C GLN A 43 -11.73 2.06 -3.06
N LYS A 44 -10.59 1.73 -3.65
CA LYS A 44 -10.36 1.95 -5.08
C LYS A 44 -9.71 0.75 -5.73
N THR A 45 -10.28 0.29 -6.84
CA THR A 45 -9.66 -0.74 -7.67
C THR A 45 -8.93 -0.09 -8.84
N ALA A 46 -7.70 -0.49 -9.07
CA ALA A 46 -6.86 -0.04 -10.17
C ALA A 46 -6.37 -1.22 -10.99
N GLN A 47 -6.35 -1.07 -12.30
CA GLN A 47 -5.72 -2.02 -13.22
C GLN A 47 -4.36 -1.47 -13.66
N LEU A 48 -3.33 -2.30 -13.55
CA LEU A 48 -1.97 -1.98 -13.97
C LEU A 48 -1.75 -2.34 -15.45
N PRO A 49 -0.69 -1.82 -16.10
CA PRO A 49 -0.48 -2.01 -17.54
C PRO A 49 -0.33 -3.46 -18.02
N ASP A 50 -0.04 -4.40 -17.13
CA ASP A 50 0.06 -5.83 -17.44
C ASP A 50 -1.24 -6.62 -17.15
N GLY A 51 -2.32 -5.92 -16.78
CA GLY A 51 -3.57 -6.53 -16.39
C GLY A 51 -3.64 -6.99 -14.92
N SER A 52 -2.58 -6.78 -14.13
CA SER A 52 -2.64 -6.98 -12.68
C SER A 52 -3.65 -6.01 -12.04
N ILE A 53 -4.31 -6.47 -10.98
CA ILE A 53 -5.32 -5.67 -10.27
C ILE A 53 -4.79 -5.34 -8.87
N VAL A 54 -4.97 -4.09 -8.48
CA VAL A 54 -4.71 -3.61 -7.12
C VAL A 54 -5.99 -3.04 -6.55
N GLN A 55 -6.40 -3.52 -5.38
CA GLN A 55 -7.42 -2.88 -4.57
C GLN A 55 -6.71 -2.08 -3.48
N LEU A 56 -7.01 -0.79 -3.38
CA LEU A 56 -6.46 0.12 -2.39
C LEU A 56 -7.48 0.35 -1.29
N ASN A 57 -7.04 0.23 -0.05
CA ASN A 57 -7.83 0.58 1.12
C ASN A 57 -7.88 2.10 1.32
N ALA A 58 -8.75 2.56 2.22
CA ALA A 58 -8.90 3.99 2.55
C ALA A 58 -7.54 4.63 2.88
N GLN A 59 -7.33 5.86 2.42
CA GLN A 59 -6.10 6.63 2.64
C GLN A 59 -4.84 5.85 2.21
N SER A 60 -4.85 5.33 0.97
CA SER A 60 -3.72 4.61 0.38
C SER A 60 -3.42 5.11 -1.02
N SER A 61 -2.20 4.94 -1.47
CA SER A 61 -1.81 5.33 -2.82
C SER A 61 -0.81 4.37 -3.45
N ILE A 62 -0.85 4.28 -4.77
CA ILE A 62 0.19 3.63 -5.56
C ILE A 62 0.75 4.59 -6.60
N LYS A 63 2.07 4.48 -6.83
CA LYS A 63 2.79 5.23 -7.86
C LYS A 63 3.63 4.27 -8.70
N PHE A 64 3.53 4.38 -10.03
CA PHE A 64 4.25 3.53 -10.96
C PHE A 64 4.53 4.25 -12.29
N ASN A 65 5.44 3.69 -13.10
CA ASN A 65 5.73 4.19 -14.45
C ASN A 65 5.04 3.32 -15.49
N PRO A 66 3.98 3.78 -16.19
CA PRO A 66 3.25 2.98 -17.17
C PRO A 66 4.06 2.74 -18.45
N TYR A 67 4.92 3.67 -18.87
CA TYR A 67 5.70 3.56 -20.09
C TYR A 67 6.92 2.65 -19.95
N TRP A 68 7.46 2.53 -18.75
CA TRP A 68 8.61 1.67 -18.44
C TRP A 68 8.21 0.29 -17.94
N TRP A 69 6.90 0.01 -17.86
CA TRP A 69 6.33 -1.21 -17.29
C TRP A 69 6.84 -2.51 -17.92
N LYS A 70 7.05 -2.51 -19.25
CA LYS A 70 7.62 -3.67 -19.97
C LYS A 70 9.05 -4.01 -19.51
N ILE A 71 9.78 -3.08 -18.92
CA ILE A 71 11.16 -3.26 -18.44
C ILE A 71 11.16 -3.52 -16.94
N ASN A 72 10.43 -2.72 -16.17
CA ASN A 72 10.38 -2.79 -14.72
C ASN A 72 8.92 -2.72 -14.22
N ARG A 73 8.41 -3.84 -13.71
CA ARG A 73 7.07 -3.96 -13.12
C ARG A 73 7.17 -3.58 -11.64
N GLU A 74 7.23 -2.29 -11.36
CA GLU A 74 7.45 -1.74 -10.03
C GLU A 74 6.36 -0.75 -9.64
N VAL A 75 5.86 -0.89 -8.41
CA VAL A 75 4.86 -0.04 -7.79
C VAL A 75 5.38 0.43 -6.44
N ASN A 76 5.31 1.73 -6.17
CA ASN A 76 5.48 2.26 -4.82
C ASN A 76 4.12 2.31 -4.16
N LEU A 77 3.99 1.71 -2.97
CA LEU A 77 2.78 1.67 -2.15
C LEU A 77 2.98 2.51 -0.89
N ASP A 78 2.00 3.36 -0.62
CA ASP A 78 1.79 4.00 0.67
C ASP A 78 0.40 3.60 1.19
N GLY A 79 0.31 3.03 2.39
CA GLY A 79 -0.92 2.53 2.96
C GLY A 79 -1.13 1.03 2.80
N GLU A 80 -2.35 0.60 2.46
CA GLU A 80 -2.71 -0.81 2.34
C GLU A 80 -3.26 -1.14 0.95
N GLY A 81 -2.82 -2.29 0.42
CA GLY A 81 -3.25 -2.77 -0.89
C GLY A 81 -3.30 -4.28 -1.01
N TYR A 82 -4.37 -4.77 -1.63
CA TYR A 82 -4.51 -6.15 -2.06
C TYR A 82 -4.15 -6.27 -3.53
N PHE A 83 -3.17 -7.10 -3.84
CA PHE A 83 -2.61 -7.28 -5.17
C PHE A 83 -3.00 -8.64 -5.74
N LYS A 84 -3.56 -8.65 -6.96
CA LYS A 84 -3.74 -9.84 -7.81
C LYS A 84 -2.83 -9.70 -9.01
N VAL A 85 -1.61 -10.23 -8.91
CA VAL A 85 -0.56 -10.04 -9.92
C VAL A 85 -0.62 -11.11 -10.99
N GLN A 86 -0.63 -10.70 -12.26
CA GLN A 86 -0.56 -11.59 -13.41
C GLN A 86 0.79 -12.31 -13.49
N LYS A 87 0.77 -13.61 -13.83
CA LYS A 87 1.99 -14.40 -14.04
C LYS A 87 2.91 -13.74 -15.05
N GLY A 88 4.21 -13.74 -14.76
CA GLY A 88 5.18 -13.16 -15.65
C GLY A 88 6.52 -12.89 -14.99
N ARG A 89 7.22 -11.87 -15.50
CA ARG A 89 8.48 -11.42 -14.93
C ARG A 89 8.26 -10.87 -13.51
N LYS A 90 9.35 -10.69 -12.80
CA LYS A 90 9.36 -10.10 -11.44
C LYS A 90 8.49 -8.83 -11.38
N PHE A 91 7.59 -8.81 -10.42
CA PHE A 91 6.78 -7.66 -10.02
C PHE A 91 7.20 -7.26 -8.62
N THR A 92 7.45 -6.00 -8.38
CA THR A 92 7.94 -5.50 -7.09
C THR A 92 7.02 -4.42 -6.57
N VAL A 93 6.62 -4.53 -5.31
CA VAL A 93 6.00 -3.45 -4.54
C VAL A 93 7.03 -2.92 -3.56
N ILE A 94 7.25 -1.62 -3.58
CA ILE A 94 8.15 -0.91 -2.65
C ILE A 94 7.30 -0.10 -1.70
N SER A 95 7.58 -0.19 -0.41
CA SER A 95 7.01 0.65 0.64
C SER A 95 8.10 1.34 1.45
N ASN A 96 7.70 2.18 2.40
CA ASN A 96 8.66 2.88 3.25
C ASN A 96 9.49 1.91 4.11
N GLN A 97 8.94 0.77 4.51
CA GLN A 97 9.54 -0.19 5.43
C GLN A 97 10.21 -1.38 4.73
N GLY A 98 9.83 -1.69 3.50
CA GLY A 98 10.34 -2.88 2.81
C GLY A 98 9.96 -2.98 1.35
N SER A 99 10.31 -4.11 0.74
CA SER A 99 9.91 -4.46 -0.62
C SER A 99 9.38 -5.88 -0.69
N THR A 100 8.38 -6.06 -1.53
CA THR A 100 7.72 -7.35 -1.78
C THR A 100 7.84 -7.70 -3.26
N ALA A 101 8.39 -8.87 -3.58
CA ALA A 101 8.60 -9.31 -4.95
C ALA A 101 7.91 -10.64 -5.25
N VAL A 102 7.26 -10.73 -6.41
CA VAL A 102 6.46 -11.89 -6.84
C VAL A 102 6.61 -12.16 -8.35
N LEU A 103 6.15 -13.34 -8.81
CA LEU A 103 6.09 -13.71 -10.22
C LEU A 103 4.67 -13.92 -10.74
N GLY A 104 3.67 -13.87 -9.86
CA GLY A 104 2.26 -14.10 -10.20
C GLY A 104 1.50 -14.67 -9.01
N THR A 105 1.08 -13.81 -8.11
CA THR A 105 0.58 -14.11 -6.77
C THR A 105 -0.55 -13.19 -6.39
N SER A 106 -1.38 -13.64 -5.44
CA SER A 106 -2.31 -12.77 -4.72
C SER A 106 -1.82 -12.60 -3.29
N PHE A 107 -1.70 -11.36 -2.83
CA PHE A 107 -1.16 -11.02 -1.50
C PHE A 107 -1.67 -9.67 -1.04
N ASN A 108 -1.74 -9.48 0.27
CA ASN A 108 -2.03 -8.19 0.90
C ASN A 108 -0.76 -7.57 1.47
N ILE A 109 -0.62 -6.27 1.37
CA ILE A 109 0.42 -5.48 2.06
C ILE A 109 -0.27 -4.43 2.89
N TYR A 110 0.04 -4.40 4.18
CA TYR A 110 -0.25 -3.31 5.09
C TYR A 110 1.07 -2.60 5.40
N ALA A 111 1.20 -1.34 4.96
CA ALA A 111 2.42 -0.54 5.11
C ALA A 111 2.03 0.87 5.56
N ARG A 112 1.78 1.02 6.87
CA ARG A 112 1.35 2.28 7.48
C ARG A 112 2.25 2.62 8.65
N ASP A 113 2.54 3.88 8.83
CA ASP A 113 3.41 4.36 9.90
C ASP A 113 4.75 3.59 9.90
N ASN A 114 5.05 2.85 10.95
CA ASN A 114 6.21 1.96 11.04
C ASN A 114 5.85 0.48 10.87
N ASP A 115 4.57 0.16 10.66
CA ASP A 115 4.14 -1.22 10.45
C ASP A 115 4.35 -1.66 9.00
N TYR A 116 4.81 -2.88 8.84
CA TYR A 116 4.89 -3.55 7.55
C TYR A 116 4.50 -5.00 7.72
N GLU A 117 3.40 -5.37 7.09
CA GLU A 117 2.85 -6.72 7.15
C GLU A 117 2.51 -7.18 5.73
N VAL A 118 2.92 -8.39 5.38
CA VAL A 118 2.64 -9.01 4.08
C VAL A 118 2.03 -10.37 4.30
N THR A 119 0.83 -10.59 3.77
CA THR A 119 0.11 -11.87 3.84
C THR A 119 -0.01 -12.49 2.46
N CYS A 120 0.42 -13.73 2.30
CA CYS A 120 0.35 -14.48 1.05
C CYS A 120 -0.97 -15.26 0.95
N LEU A 121 -1.75 -15.01 -0.11
CA LEU A 121 -2.98 -15.76 -0.42
C LEU A 121 -2.72 -16.88 -1.44
N THR A 122 -1.92 -16.61 -2.47
CA THR A 122 -1.57 -17.62 -3.49
C THR A 122 -0.12 -17.45 -3.93
N GLY A 123 0.52 -18.52 -4.38
CA GLY A 123 1.86 -18.48 -4.97
C GLY A 123 2.99 -18.33 -3.93
N LYS A 124 4.00 -17.53 -4.25
CA LYS A 124 5.16 -17.26 -3.37
C LYS A 124 5.46 -15.77 -3.37
N VAL A 125 5.76 -15.23 -2.20
CA VAL A 125 6.06 -13.82 -1.99
C VAL A 125 7.42 -13.71 -1.31
N ASN A 126 8.34 -13.00 -1.93
CA ASN A 126 9.64 -12.68 -1.35
C ASN A 126 9.56 -11.28 -0.72
N VAL A 127 9.77 -11.19 0.58
CA VAL A 127 9.70 -9.96 1.37
C VAL A 127 11.08 -9.61 1.87
N VAL A 128 11.46 -8.33 1.75
CA VAL A 128 12.77 -7.82 2.20
C VAL A 128 12.53 -6.57 3.06
N ALA A 129 13.02 -6.59 4.30
CA ALA A 129 13.04 -5.42 5.17
C ALA A 129 14.01 -4.35 4.66
N LYS A 130 13.62 -3.07 4.72
CA LYS A 130 14.44 -1.99 4.15
C LYS A 130 15.72 -1.73 4.94
N GLN A 131 15.64 -1.74 6.27
CA GLN A 131 16.76 -1.39 7.14
C GLN A 131 17.76 -2.53 7.29
N THR A 132 17.31 -3.66 7.79
CA THR A 132 18.15 -4.82 8.10
C THR A 132 18.55 -5.63 6.88
N LYS A 133 17.82 -5.49 5.75
CA LYS A 133 17.92 -6.34 4.56
C LYS A 133 17.54 -7.80 4.82
N ASP A 134 16.92 -8.06 5.97
CA ASP A 134 16.36 -9.37 6.27
C ASP A 134 15.36 -9.77 5.18
N GLN A 135 15.39 -11.04 4.78
CA GLN A 135 14.66 -11.55 3.64
C GLN A 135 13.97 -12.87 3.95
N ILE A 136 12.68 -12.92 3.72
CA ILE A 136 11.86 -14.11 3.95
C ILE A 136 10.98 -14.39 2.74
N ILE A 137 10.83 -15.68 2.38
CA ILE A 137 9.87 -16.13 1.37
C ILE A 137 8.69 -16.77 2.09
N ILE A 138 7.49 -16.25 1.84
CA ILE A 138 6.23 -16.78 2.36
C ILE A 138 5.40 -17.44 1.26
N THR A 139 4.61 -18.42 1.66
CA THR A 139 3.69 -19.20 0.83
C THR A 139 2.25 -19.03 1.32
N PRO A 140 1.23 -19.58 0.66
CA PRO A 140 -0.17 -19.37 1.07
C PRO A 140 -0.44 -19.69 2.55
N ASN A 141 -1.25 -18.85 3.18
CA ASN A 141 -1.57 -18.87 4.62
C ASN A 141 -0.37 -18.61 5.53
N GLN A 142 0.62 -17.89 5.01
CA GLN A 142 1.71 -17.35 5.80
C GLN A 142 1.71 -15.84 5.74
N MET A 143 2.14 -15.22 6.82
CA MET A 143 2.27 -13.80 7.00
C MET A 143 3.67 -13.48 7.54
N VAL A 144 4.21 -12.36 7.14
CA VAL A 144 5.42 -11.78 7.71
C VAL A 144 5.11 -10.37 8.22
N LYS A 145 5.68 -10.02 9.36
CA LYS A 145 5.52 -8.71 9.99
C LYS A 145 6.88 -8.16 10.40
N LEU A 146 7.05 -6.85 10.26
CA LEU A 146 8.24 -6.16 10.76
C LEU A 146 8.15 -6.02 12.28
N ASN A 147 9.19 -6.45 13.01
CA ASN A 147 9.29 -6.25 14.45
C ASN A 147 9.96 -4.92 14.81
N ALA A 148 10.08 -4.62 16.11
CA ALA A 148 10.64 -3.37 16.61
C ALA A 148 12.13 -3.20 16.26
N GLU A 149 12.86 -4.30 16.08
CA GLU A 149 14.28 -4.32 15.69
C GLU A 149 14.48 -4.14 14.18
N GLY A 150 13.38 -4.10 13.41
CA GLY A 150 13.41 -3.96 11.95
C GLY A 150 13.69 -5.27 11.20
N ASN A 151 13.57 -6.43 11.88
CA ASN A 151 13.65 -7.75 11.28
C ASN A 151 12.25 -8.26 10.92
N LEU A 152 12.20 -9.30 10.11
CA LEU A 152 10.97 -9.94 9.65
C LEU A 152 10.62 -11.15 10.52
N ASP A 153 9.49 -11.09 11.21
CA ASP A 153 8.93 -12.22 11.94
C ASP A 153 7.85 -12.91 11.12
N THR A 154 7.88 -14.24 11.05
CA THR A 154 6.90 -15.03 10.30
C THR A 154 5.84 -15.66 11.19
N ASN A 155 4.58 -15.55 10.76
CA ASN A 155 3.50 -16.41 11.23
C ASN A 155 3.12 -17.41 10.13
N LEU A 156 3.34 -18.69 10.39
CA LEU A 156 3.21 -19.75 9.40
C LEU A 156 1.79 -20.31 9.25
N HIS A 157 0.86 -19.92 10.13
CA HIS A 157 -0.50 -20.48 10.17
C HIS A 157 -1.53 -19.37 10.38
N VAL A 158 -1.77 -18.56 9.34
CA VAL A 158 -2.81 -17.55 9.37
C VAL A 158 -3.93 -17.90 8.38
N ASP A 159 -5.16 -17.49 8.70
CA ASP A 159 -6.19 -17.45 7.66
C ASP A 159 -5.95 -16.20 6.79
N ALA A 160 -5.25 -16.38 5.69
CA ALA A 160 -4.89 -15.30 4.78
C ALA A 160 -6.10 -14.53 4.23
N LYS A 161 -7.29 -15.13 4.24
CA LYS A 161 -8.52 -14.46 3.80
C LYS A 161 -8.92 -13.32 4.74
N LEU A 162 -8.56 -13.41 6.02
CA LEU A 162 -8.85 -12.36 6.99
C LEU A 162 -8.16 -11.05 6.63
N ALA A 163 -6.92 -11.11 6.12
CA ALA A 163 -6.16 -9.96 5.69
C ALA A 163 -6.76 -9.20 4.49
N THR A 164 -7.76 -9.78 3.83
CA THR A 164 -8.43 -9.15 2.68
C THR A 164 -9.91 -8.88 2.90
N GLN A 165 -10.44 -9.12 4.10
CA GLN A 165 -11.87 -8.90 4.41
C GLN A 165 -12.26 -7.41 4.29
N TRP A 166 -11.31 -6.51 4.47
CA TRP A 166 -11.52 -5.08 4.25
C TRP A 166 -12.02 -4.78 2.83
N THR A 167 -11.66 -5.59 1.82
CA THR A 167 -12.18 -5.43 0.44
C THR A 167 -13.69 -5.62 0.33
N ASN A 168 -14.28 -6.26 1.34
CA ASN A 168 -15.72 -6.46 1.50
C ASN A 168 -16.30 -5.57 2.63
N GLY A 169 -15.58 -4.54 3.06
CA GLY A 169 -16.01 -3.62 4.10
C GLY A 169 -16.00 -4.21 5.52
N LYS A 170 -15.32 -5.33 5.76
CA LYS A 170 -15.21 -5.97 7.07
C LYS A 170 -13.78 -5.88 7.60
N PHE A 171 -13.61 -5.29 8.76
CA PHE A 171 -12.31 -5.06 9.41
C PHE A 171 -12.19 -5.96 10.63
N ILE A 172 -11.16 -6.81 10.65
CA ILE A 172 -10.94 -7.83 11.67
C ILE A 172 -9.60 -7.56 12.34
N PHE A 173 -9.61 -7.54 13.66
CA PHE A 173 -8.45 -7.27 14.51
C PHE A 173 -8.24 -8.42 15.49
N THR A 174 -7.01 -8.84 15.69
CA THR A 174 -6.62 -9.84 16.67
C THR A 174 -5.43 -9.33 17.46
N GLN A 175 -5.63 -8.99 18.72
CA GLN A 175 -4.61 -8.44 19.61
C GLN A 175 -3.91 -7.19 19.01
N VAL A 176 -4.69 -6.28 18.43
CA VAL A 176 -4.18 -5.03 17.85
C VAL A 176 -4.34 -3.90 18.89
N PRO A 177 -3.32 -3.06 19.11
CA PRO A 177 -3.44 -1.89 19.99
C PRO A 177 -4.62 -1.00 19.60
N LEU A 178 -5.38 -0.55 20.59
CA LEU A 178 -6.64 0.18 20.41
C LEU A 178 -6.45 1.47 19.59
N HIS A 179 -5.34 2.18 19.78
CA HIS A 179 -5.03 3.37 18.97
C HIS A 179 -4.94 3.07 17.46
N LYS A 180 -4.46 1.88 17.05
CA LYS A 180 -4.42 1.45 15.63
C LYS A 180 -5.81 1.12 15.10
N VAL A 181 -6.66 0.52 15.93
CA VAL A 181 -8.06 0.24 15.59
C VAL A 181 -8.83 1.54 15.38
N LEU A 182 -8.70 2.49 16.30
CA LEU A 182 -9.33 3.81 16.20
C LEU A 182 -8.80 4.60 14.99
N SER A 183 -7.50 4.51 14.71
CA SER A 183 -6.92 5.09 13.49
C SER A 183 -7.54 4.50 12.22
N GLU A 184 -7.78 3.17 12.19
CA GLU A 184 -8.44 2.54 11.05
C GLU A 184 -9.90 2.99 10.91
N ILE A 185 -10.65 3.11 12.02
CA ILE A 185 -12.00 3.67 12.01
C ILE A 185 -11.98 5.09 11.43
N GLY A 186 -11.05 5.94 11.88
CA GLY A 186 -10.90 7.28 11.34
C GLY A 186 -10.70 7.29 9.82
N ARG A 187 -9.85 6.39 9.30
CA ARG A 187 -9.63 6.23 7.85
C ARG A 187 -10.88 5.77 7.11
N GLN A 188 -11.59 4.79 7.66
CA GLN A 188 -12.73 4.18 7.00
C GLN A 188 -13.97 5.07 6.95
N TYR A 189 -14.18 5.88 7.98
CA TYR A 189 -15.32 6.79 8.07
C TYR A 189 -14.99 8.23 7.64
N ASN A 190 -13.74 8.50 7.29
CA ASN A 190 -13.24 9.84 6.96
C ASN A 190 -13.48 10.86 8.09
N VAL A 191 -13.19 10.44 9.32
CA VAL A 191 -13.31 11.27 10.53
C VAL A 191 -11.95 11.38 11.23
N SER A 192 -11.76 12.43 12.01
CA SER A 192 -10.57 12.61 12.85
C SER A 192 -10.87 12.10 14.26
N ILE A 193 -10.08 11.14 14.74
CA ILE A 193 -10.15 10.64 16.12
C ILE A 193 -8.89 11.08 16.85
N LYS A 194 -9.04 11.83 17.93
CA LYS A 194 -7.96 12.45 18.72
C LYS A 194 -7.80 11.80 20.08
N ASN A 195 -6.62 12.01 20.70
CA ASN A 195 -6.22 11.51 22.02
C ASN A 195 -6.20 9.98 22.09
N ILE A 196 -5.71 9.35 21.04
CA ILE A 196 -5.63 7.89 20.93
C ILE A 196 -4.22 7.34 21.20
N GLU A 197 -3.20 8.18 21.26
CA GLU A 197 -1.77 7.83 21.20
C GLU A 197 -1.34 6.90 22.36
N ASN A 198 -1.99 7.02 23.51
CA ASN A 198 -1.67 6.25 24.72
C ASN A 198 -2.54 5.00 24.90
N LEU A 199 -3.50 4.74 24.02
CA LEU A 199 -4.41 3.60 24.11
C LEU A 199 -3.72 2.34 23.54
N ASN A 200 -3.02 1.64 24.42
CA ASN A 200 -2.22 0.45 24.07
C ASN A 200 -2.90 -0.88 24.41
N GLU A 201 -4.09 -0.84 25.00
CA GLU A 201 -4.90 -2.02 25.27
C GLU A 201 -5.14 -2.81 23.97
N LEU A 202 -5.10 -4.13 24.09
CA LEU A 202 -5.23 -4.99 22.92
C LEU A 202 -6.70 -5.27 22.60
N TYR A 203 -7.12 -4.87 21.42
CA TYR A 203 -8.45 -5.14 20.87
C TYR A 203 -8.45 -6.44 20.05
N THR A 204 -9.42 -7.30 20.31
CA THR A 204 -9.78 -8.42 19.46
C THR A 204 -11.25 -8.35 19.12
N GLY A 205 -11.58 -8.20 17.85
CA GLY A 205 -12.96 -8.03 17.40
C GLY A 205 -13.02 -7.64 15.92
N SER A 206 -14.20 -7.25 15.49
CA SER A 206 -14.40 -6.78 14.11
C SER A 206 -15.50 -5.74 14.04
N PHE A 207 -15.40 -4.87 13.03
CA PHE A 207 -16.52 -4.02 12.64
C PHE A 207 -16.74 -4.10 11.11
N SER A 208 -17.94 -3.78 10.68
CA SER A 208 -18.26 -3.55 9.26
C SER A 208 -18.46 -2.07 9.02
N LYS A 209 -18.32 -1.66 7.76
CA LYS A 209 -18.51 -0.26 7.37
C LYS A 209 -19.99 0.16 7.26
N GLU A 210 -20.91 -0.79 7.39
CA GLU A 210 -22.35 -0.53 7.23
C GLU A 210 -22.95 0.37 8.33
N PRO A 211 -22.67 0.15 9.64
CA PRO A 211 -23.08 1.07 10.69
C PRO A 211 -22.41 2.43 10.57
N ASP A 212 -23.02 3.47 11.15
CA ASP A 212 -22.36 4.76 11.30
C ASP A 212 -21.18 4.70 12.28
N VAL A 213 -20.35 5.72 12.27
CA VAL A 213 -19.12 5.76 13.08
C VAL A 213 -19.44 5.80 14.56
N GLU A 214 -20.51 6.48 14.98
CA GLU A 214 -20.95 6.56 16.37
C GLU A 214 -21.30 5.17 16.92
N THR A 215 -22.05 4.37 16.18
CA THR A 215 -22.37 2.99 16.55
C THR A 215 -21.12 2.15 16.79
N VAL A 216 -20.11 2.29 15.93
CA VAL A 216 -18.83 1.56 16.08
C VAL A 216 -18.04 2.08 17.28
N LEU A 217 -18.00 3.41 17.49
CA LEU A 217 -17.34 4.01 18.64
C LEU A 217 -18.01 3.65 19.96
N ASP A 218 -19.35 3.58 20.01
CA ASP A 218 -20.10 3.17 21.20
C ASP A 218 -19.75 1.74 21.63
N LEU A 219 -19.66 0.80 20.67
CA LEU A 219 -19.26 -0.59 20.97
C LEU A 219 -17.85 -0.68 21.56
N ILE A 220 -16.90 0.06 21.01
CA ILE A 220 -15.53 0.09 21.51
C ILE A 220 -15.46 0.78 22.85
N SER A 221 -16.14 1.91 23.03
CA SER A 221 -16.17 2.69 24.26
C SER A 221 -16.71 1.87 25.42
N ALA A 222 -17.80 1.13 25.20
CA ALA A 222 -18.36 0.22 26.22
C ALA A 222 -17.39 -0.89 26.64
N THR A 223 -16.53 -1.35 25.71
CA THR A 223 -15.58 -2.44 25.98
C THR A 223 -14.35 -1.98 26.76
N PHE A 224 -13.86 -0.77 26.50
CA PHE A 224 -12.57 -0.28 27.01
C PHE A 224 -12.70 0.82 28.08
N ASN A 225 -13.91 1.05 28.60
CA ASN A 225 -14.18 2.10 29.60
C ASN A 225 -13.65 3.47 29.18
N ILE A 226 -13.81 3.79 27.90
CA ILE A 226 -13.53 5.11 27.32
C ILE A 226 -14.83 5.79 26.94
N SER A 227 -14.78 7.09 26.77
CA SER A 227 -15.87 7.88 26.21
C SER A 227 -15.35 8.76 25.08
N TYR A 228 -16.24 9.32 24.30
CA TYR A 228 -15.84 10.28 23.27
C TYR A 228 -16.78 11.48 23.26
N THR A 229 -16.27 12.60 22.80
CA THR A 229 -17.04 13.80 22.51
C THR A 229 -16.90 14.14 21.03
N LYS A 230 -18.03 14.42 20.37
CA LYS A 230 -18.04 14.91 18.99
C LYS A 230 -18.00 16.43 19.02
N SER A 231 -17.01 17.01 18.37
CA SER A 231 -16.99 18.43 18.03
C SER A 231 -17.49 18.64 16.60
N ASP A 232 -17.71 19.88 16.19
CA ASP A 232 -18.07 20.21 14.81
C ASP A 232 -17.06 19.61 13.83
N LEU A 233 -17.52 19.29 12.60
CA LEU A 233 -16.70 18.81 11.49
C LEU A 233 -16.09 17.41 11.66
N ASP A 234 -16.85 16.42 12.13
CA ASP A 234 -16.44 15.00 12.16
C ASP A 234 -15.13 14.75 12.92
N VAL A 235 -14.93 15.48 14.03
CA VAL A 235 -13.82 15.28 14.96
C VAL A 235 -14.34 14.65 16.25
N TYR A 236 -13.78 13.49 16.58
CA TYR A 236 -14.09 12.74 17.83
C TYR A 236 -12.87 12.79 18.73
N THR A 237 -13.08 13.18 19.98
CA THR A 237 -12.01 13.23 20.99
C THR A 237 -12.26 12.19 22.05
N ILE A 238 -11.34 11.23 22.20
CA ILE A 238 -11.43 10.15 23.17
C ILE A 238 -11.01 10.64 24.55
N GLN A 239 -11.67 10.11 25.57
CA GLN A 239 -11.41 10.37 27.00
C GLN A 239 -11.43 9.03 27.74
N GLU A 240 -10.42 8.77 28.56
CA GLU A 240 -10.40 7.63 29.47
C GLU A 240 -11.30 7.94 30.66
N ASN A 241 -12.24 7.05 30.96
CA ASN A 241 -13.08 7.18 32.17
C ASN A 241 -12.26 6.71 33.39
N LYS A 242 -12.08 7.60 34.34
CA LYS A 242 -11.37 7.32 35.60
C LYS A 242 -12.18 6.43 36.54
#